data_dce99f91189cd3c1d4ebb20ec2115ccf
#
_entry.id   dce99f91189cd3c1d4ebb20ec2115ccf
#
_cell.length_a   1.000
_cell.length_b   1.000
_cell.length_c   1.000
_cell.angle_alpha   90.00
_cell.angle_beta   90.00
_cell.angle_gamma   90.00
#
_symmetry.space_group_name_H-M   'P 1'
#
loop_
_entity.id
_entity.type
_entity.pdbx_description
1 polymer ?
#
loop_
_entity_poly.entity_id
_entity_poly.type
_entity_poly.pdbx_seq_one_letter_code
_entity_poly.pdbx_strand_id
1 'polypeptide(L)'
;MPELIINELKTFNLNNIRSNNNIIICVSEEGKQFNSVELCSLLLNFKNKKINFLIGDTDGVSSDIKEKSDLVLSLSPLTFPHELARLILIEQIYRAISISNNSPYHRS
;
A
#
# COMPACT_ATOMS: atom_id res chain seq x y z
N MET A 1 -11.85 -9.18 2.53
CA MET A 1 -10.61 -8.40 2.39
C MET A 1 -9.64 -9.17 1.51
N PRO A 2 -9.00 -8.54 0.53
CA PRO A 2 -8.00 -9.23 -0.29
C PRO A 2 -6.76 -9.62 0.53
N GLU A 3 -5.94 -10.49 -0.02
CA GLU A 3 -4.65 -10.83 0.59
C GLU A 3 -3.70 -9.62 0.43
N LEU A 4 -3.04 -9.23 1.52
CA LEU A 4 -2.18 -8.05 1.56
C LEU A 4 -0.75 -8.47 1.87
N ILE A 5 0.19 -8.02 1.04
CA ILE A 5 1.61 -8.35 1.18
C ILE A 5 2.41 -7.05 1.13
N ILE A 6 3.34 -6.89 2.07
CA ILE A 6 4.26 -5.76 2.08
C ILE A 6 5.62 -6.24 1.62
N ASN A 7 6.16 -5.61 0.59
CA ASN A 7 7.44 -5.96 0.00
C ASN A 7 8.41 -4.78 0.08
N GLU A 8 9.67 -5.09 0.37
CA GLU A 8 10.74 -4.11 0.28
C GLU A 8 11.31 -4.12 -1.13
N LEU A 9 11.56 -2.94 -1.67
CA LEU A 9 11.91 -2.79 -3.08
C LEU A 9 13.19 -3.54 -3.45
N LYS A 10 14.19 -3.55 -2.56
CA LYS A 10 15.49 -4.16 -2.88
C LYS A 10 15.44 -5.68 -3.07
N THR A 11 14.41 -6.34 -2.53
CA THR A 11 14.24 -7.80 -2.65
C THR A 11 13.11 -8.17 -3.60
N PHE A 12 12.46 -7.18 -4.18
CA PHE A 12 11.25 -7.36 -4.97
C PHE A 12 11.57 -7.37 -6.45
N ASN A 13 11.04 -8.36 -7.16
CA ASN A 13 11.13 -8.41 -8.61
C ASN A 13 9.74 -8.26 -9.21
N LEU A 14 9.48 -7.10 -9.82
CA LEU A 14 8.19 -6.77 -10.39
C LEU A 14 7.74 -7.78 -11.45
N ASN A 15 8.67 -8.32 -12.22
CA ASN A 15 8.36 -9.27 -13.28
C ASN A 15 7.80 -10.60 -12.77
N ASN A 16 8.13 -10.96 -11.52
CA ASN A 16 7.70 -12.23 -10.94
C ASN A 16 6.24 -12.23 -10.50
N ILE A 17 5.61 -11.06 -10.35
CA ILE A 17 4.25 -10.97 -9.83
C ILE A 17 3.28 -10.31 -10.81
N ARG A 18 3.70 -10.08 -12.04
CA ARG A 18 2.81 -9.53 -13.05
C ARG A 18 1.84 -10.61 -13.53
N SER A 19 0.68 -10.62 -12.89
CA SER A 19 -0.44 -11.47 -13.31
C SER A 19 -1.73 -10.71 -13.06
N ASN A 20 -2.81 -11.17 -13.65
CA ASN A 20 -4.12 -10.52 -13.50
C ASN A 20 -4.65 -10.55 -12.07
N ASN A 21 -4.09 -11.41 -11.21
CA ASN A 21 -4.54 -11.56 -9.84
C ASN A 21 -3.74 -10.71 -8.85
N ASN A 22 -2.70 -10.01 -9.31
CA ASN A 22 -1.86 -9.18 -8.47
C ASN A 22 -2.09 -7.71 -8.75
N ILE A 23 -2.27 -6.95 -7.69
CA ILE A 23 -2.34 -5.48 -7.74
C ILE A 23 -1.06 -4.97 -7.08
N ILE A 24 -0.45 -3.96 -7.67
CA ILE A 24 0.78 -3.35 -7.18
C ILE A 24 0.47 -1.94 -6.73
N ILE A 25 0.66 -1.67 -5.44
CA ILE A 25 0.52 -0.33 -4.87
C ILE A 25 1.89 0.11 -4.38
N CYS A 26 2.42 1.14 -5.01
CA CYS A 26 3.69 1.73 -4.64
C CYS A 26 3.45 2.81 -3.58
N VAL A 27 4.21 2.79 -2.48
CA VAL A 27 4.09 3.79 -1.42
C VAL A 27 5.13 4.88 -1.63
N SER A 28 4.67 6.11 -1.82
CA SER A 28 5.52 7.27 -2.06
C SER A 28 4.78 8.54 -1.66
N GLU A 29 5.52 9.51 -1.10
CA GLU A 29 4.95 10.80 -0.73
C GLU A 29 4.36 11.57 -1.92
N GLU A 30 4.74 11.20 -3.13
CA GLU A 30 4.23 11.83 -4.37
C GLU A 30 2.88 11.25 -4.80
N GLY A 31 2.42 10.19 -4.16
CA GLY A 31 1.20 9.50 -4.54
C GLY A 31 -0.08 10.18 -4.08
N LYS A 32 -1.18 9.54 -4.39
CA LYS A 32 -2.49 10.01 -3.96
C LYS A 32 -2.70 9.71 -2.47
N GLN A 33 -3.23 10.69 -1.75
CA GLN A 33 -3.54 10.53 -0.33
C GLN A 33 -4.96 9.99 -0.16
N PHE A 34 -5.11 9.12 0.84
CA PHE A 34 -6.41 8.56 1.23
C PHE A 34 -6.57 8.71 2.74
N ASN A 35 -7.78 8.96 3.19
CA ASN A 35 -8.06 8.76 4.60
C ASN A 35 -8.30 7.25 4.85
N SER A 36 -8.43 6.86 6.11
CA SER A 36 -8.52 5.44 6.46
C SER A 36 -9.79 4.77 5.91
N VAL A 37 -10.89 5.49 5.84
CA VAL A 37 -12.14 4.97 5.27
C VAL A 37 -12.00 4.78 3.76
N GLU A 38 -11.41 5.75 3.07
CA GLU A 38 -11.16 5.65 1.64
C GLU A 38 -10.21 4.50 1.32
N LEU A 39 -9.17 4.31 2.13
CA LEU A 39 -8.24 3.19 1.96
C LEU A 39 -8.97 1.85 2.10
N CYS A 40 -9.83 1.73 3.10
CA CYS A 40 -10.65 0.53 3.29
C CYS A 40 -11.48 0.23 2.03
N SER A 41 -12.16 1.24 1.51
CA SER A 41 -13.00 1.08 0.30
C SER A 41 -12.16 0.67 -0.90
N LEU A 42 -10.98 1.28 -1.05
CA LEU A 42 -10.05 0.94 -2.13
C LEU A 42 -9.64 -0.53 -2.06
N LEU A 43 -9.24 -0.99 -0.89
CA LEU A 43 -8.79 -2.38 -0.71
C LEU A 43 -9.91 -3.37 -0.98
N LEU A 44 -11.13 -3.06 -0.55
CA LEU A 44 -12.28 -3.93 -0.78
C LEU A 44 -12.67 -4.04 -2.25
N ASN A 45 -12.33 -3.04 -3.06
CA ASN A 45 -12.57 -3.10 -4.50
C ASN A 45 -11.72 -4.15 -5.21
N PHE A 46 -10.64 -4.62 -4.57
CA PHE A 46 -9.75 -5.63 -5.13
C PHE A 46 -10.02 -7.02 -4.56
N LYS A 47 -11.27 -7.33 -4.29
CA LYS A 47 -11.68 -8.67 -3.84
C LYS A 47 -11.13 -9.74 -4.76
N ASN A 48 -10.68 -10.85 -4.16
CA ASN A 48 -10.15 -12.01 -4.87
C ASN A 48 -8.81 -11.74 -5.57
N LYS A 49 -8.17 -10.62 -5.24
CA LYS A 49 -6.84 -10.29 -5.74
C LYS A 49 -5.85 -10.23 -4.60
N LYS A 50 -4.58 -10.27 -4.96
CA LYS A 50 -3.48 -10.11 -4.02
C LYS A 50 -2.93 -8.70 -4.20
N ILE A 51 -2.90 -7.92 -3.13
CA ILE A 51 -2.36 -6.57 -3.16
C ILE A 51 -0.94 -6.60 -2.63
N ASN A 52 -0.01 -6.14 -3.47
CA ASN A 52 1.40 -6.05 -3.13
C ASN A 52 1.75 -4.58 -2.91
N PHE A 53 2.08 -4.22 -1.68
CA PHE A 53 2.58 -2.88 -1.36
C PHE A 53 4.09 -2.87 -1.51
N LEU A 54 4.61 -1.89 -2.22
CA LEU A 54 6.05 -1.71 -2.40
C LEU A 54 6.52 -0.49 -1.63
N ILE A 55 7.46 -0.69 -0.72
CA ILE A 55 8.09 0.40 0.02
C ILE A 55 9.50 0.60 -0.51
N GLY A 56 9.81 1.82 -0.91
CA GLY A 56 11.14 2.17 -1.43
C GLY A 56 12.21 2.14 -0.36
N ASP A 57 13.44 2.05 -0.81
CA ASP A 57 14.65 2.13 -0.01
C ASP A 57 15.00 3.61 0.27
N THR A 58 16.21 3.89 0.77
CA THR A 58 16.68 5.24 1.09
C THR A 58 16.55 6.22 -0.08
N ASP A 59 16.67 5.73 -1.29
CA ASP A 59 16.53 6.54 -2.50
C ASP A 59 15.08 6.64 -3.00
N GLY A 60 14.14 6.07 -2.25
CA GLY A 60 12.74 6.05 -2.64
C GLY A 60 12.45 5.05 -3.74
N VAL A 61 11.38 5.29 -4.48
CA VAL A 61 10.92 4.42 -5.57
C VAL A 61 11.20 5.13 -6.90
N SER A 62 11.76 4.40 -7.86
CA SER A 62 12.07 4.96 -9.18
C SER A 62 10.79 5.30 -9.95
N SER A 63 10.90 6.25 -10.90
CA SER A 63 9.79 6.61 -11.76
C SER A 63 9.28 5.42 -12.57
N ASP A 64 10.19 4.55 -13.00
CA ASP A 64 9.84 3.36 -13.77
C ASP A 64 8.91 2.43 -12.99
N ILE A 65 9.22 2.19 -11.71
CA ILE A 65 8.38 1.35 -10.86
C ILE A 65 7.03 2.03 -10.59
N LYS A 66 7.03 3.34 -10.37
CA LYS A 66 5.78 4.08 -10.18
C LYS A 66 4.86 3.96 -11.39
N GLU A 67 5.40 4.07 -12.57
CA GLU A 67 4.62 3.96 -13.82
C GLU A 67 4.03 2.56 -13.98
N LYS A 68 4.74 1.54 -13.55
CA LYS A 68 4.29 0.14 -13.66
C LYS A 68 3.34 -0.28 -12.55
N SER A 69 3.18 0.55 -11.52
CA SER A 69 2.28 0.27 -10.40
C SER A 69 0.84 0.59 -10.78
N ASP A 70 -0.09 -0.14 -10.19
CA ASP A 70 -1.52 0.13 -10.41
C ASP A 70 -1.96 1.39 -9.68
N LEU A 71 -1.28 1.73 -8.59
CA LEU A 71 -1.54 2.94 -7.82
C LEU A 71 -0.28 3.36 -7.10
N VAL A 72 -0.08 4.66 -6.97
CA VAL A 72 0.93 5.24 -6.09
C VAL A 72 0.19 5.86 -4.91
N LEU A 73 0.43 5.33 -3.71
CA LEU A 73 -0.25 5.71 -2.48
C LEU A 73 0.68 6.56 -1.62
N SER A 74 0.19 7.72 -1.18
CA SER A 74 0.92 8.55 -0.21
C SER A 74 0.34 8.35 1.19
N LEU A 75 1.21 8.03 2.15
CA LEU A 75 0.83 7.96 3.56
C LEU A 75 0.75 9.37 4.16
N SER A 76 1.52 10.29 3.62
CA SER A 76 1.62 11.67 4.08
C SER A 76 2.44 12.46 3.06
N PRO A 77 2.26 13.79 2.94
CA PRO A 77 3.17 14.61 2.14
C PRO A 77 4.61 14.62 2.69
N LEU A 78 4.79 14.20 3.94
CA LEU A 78 6.11 14.13 4.56
C LEU A 78 6.85 12.89 4.10
N THR A 79 8.17 12.98 4.05
CA THR A 79 9.04 11.84 3.76
C THR A 79 9.36 11.12 5.06
N PHE A 80 9.17 9.81 5.07
CA PHE A 80 9.48 8.97 6.23
C PHE A 80 10.67 8.06 5.95
N PRO A 81 11.47 7.73 6.97
CA PRO A 81 12.40 6.61 6.85
C PRO A 81 11.64 5.34 6.49
N HIS A 82 12.30 4.46 5.76
CA HIS A 82 11.73 3.21 5.27
C HIS A 82 11.00 2.40 6.35
N GLU A 83 11.64 2.20 7.50
CA GLU A 83 11.06 1.41 8.58
C GLU A 83 9.82 2.05 9.19
N LEU A 84 9.82 3.39 9.30
CA LEU A 84 8.66 4.10 9.81
C LEU A 84 7.52 4.06 8.81
N ALA A 85 7.80 4.22 7.52
CA ALA A 85 6.79 4.10 6.48
C ALA A 85 6.11 2.73 6.53
N ARG A 86 6.89 1.68 6.71
CA ARG A 86 6.38 0.32 6.84
C ARG A 86 5.44 0.19 8.04
N LEU A 87 5.85 0.73 9.18
CA LEU A 87 5.04 0.67 10.39
C LEU A 87 3.71 1.43 10.22
N ILE A 88 3.76 2.62 9.62
CA ILE A 88 2.57 3.41 9.35
C ILE A 88 1.63 2.66 8.41
N LEU A 89 2.17 2.05 7.36
CA LEU A 89 1.38 1.27 6.42
C LEU A 89 0.68 0.10 7.12
N ILE A 90 1.40 -0.65 7.95
CA ILE A 90 0.83 -1.76 8.70
C ILE A 90 -0.29 -1.27 9.62
N GLU A 91 -0.11 -0.16 10.30
CA GLU A 91 -1.13 0.42 11.17
C GLU A 91 -2.38 0.79 10.36
N GLN A 92 -2.22 1.40 9.20
CA GLN A 92 -3.35 1.78 8.35
C GLN A 92 -4.06 0.57 7.76
N ILE A 93 -3.34 -0.49 7.41
CA ILE A 93 -3.95 -1.75 6.96
C ILE A 93 -4.79 -2.35 8.08
N TYR A 94 -4.26 -2.39 9.31
CA TYR A 94 -5.00 -2.88 10.46
C TYR A 94 -6.27 -2.06 10.67
N ARG A 95 -6.17 -0.75 10.56
CA ARG A 95 -7.32 0.17 10.69
C ARG A 95 -8.36 -0.09 9.61
N ALA A 96 -7.93 -0.30 8.36
CA ALA A 96 -8.84 -0.60 7.26
C ALA A 96 -9.58 -1.94 7.49
N ILE A 97 -8.88 -2.95 7.98
CA ILE A 97 -9.49 -4.23 8.31
C ILE A 97 -10.53 -4.05 9.43
N SER A 98 -10.21 -3.25 10.43
CA SER A 98 -11.13 -2.94 11.52
C SER A 98 -12.39 -2.24 11.03
N ILE A 99 -12.25 -1.29 10.12
CA ILE A 99 -13.40 -0.61 9.51
C ILE A 99 -14.28 -1.60 8.76
N SER A 100 -13.67 -2.49 7.96
CA SER A 100 -14.44 -3.48 7.18
C SER A 100 -15.19 -4.47 8.07
N ASN A 101 -14.70 -4.70 9.28
CA ASN A 101 -15.32 -5.62 10.25
C ASN A 101 -16.21 -4.90 11.27
N ASN A 102 -16.44 -3.60 11.10
CA ASN A 102 -17.20 -2.78 12.07
C ASN A 102 -16.60 -2.82 13.48
N SER A 103 -15.29 -2.98 13.57
CA SER A 103 -14.58 -2.97 14.85
C SER A 103 -14.50 -1.54 15.39
N PRO A 104 -14.48 -1.35 16.72
CA PRO A 104 -14.37 -0.01 17.33
C PRO A 104 -12.97 0.60 17.27
N TYR A 105 -11.99 -0.07 16.70
CA TYR A 105 -10.60 0.41 16.69
C TYR A 105 -10.47 1.79 16.03
N HIS A 106 -11.09 1.97 14.86
CA HIS A 106 -11.02 3.24 14.14
C HIS A 106 -12.09 4.20 14.64
N ARG A 107 -11.68 5.44 14.92
CA ARG A 107 -12.57 6.54 15.22
C ARG A 107 -12.28 7.68 14.25
N SER A 108 -13.25 8.03 13.49
CA SER A 108 -13.16 9.14 12.54
C SER A 108 -13.26 10.51 13.23
#